data_0020b0ef29618c147ceb98b4edf9744a
#
_entry.id   0020b0ef29618c147ceb98b4edf9744a
#
_cell.length_a   1.000
_cell.length_b   1.000
_cell.length_c   1.000
_cell.angle_alpha   90.00
_cell.angle_beta   90.00
_cell.angle_gamma   90.00
#
_symmetry.space_group_name_H-M   'P 1'
#
loop_
_entity.id
_entity.type
_entity.pdbx_description
1 polymer ?
#
loop_
_entity_poly.entity_id
_entity_poly.type
_entity_poly.pdbx_seq_one_letter_code
_entity_poly.pdbx_strand_id
1 'polypeptide(L)'
;GVTGIKAAAKYYFNKDLKDLNLAEEAYLAGLPQVPNNYNIYDHPKAAEDRKNTVLYLMHYHKRITDKQWEDAKKIDLKANLVNRTAEERQNIDTNQDSEYNSYVNFVKSELMNNKAFKDENLGNVLQSGIKIYTNMDKDVQKTLQNDVDNGSFYKNKDQQVGATILDSKTGGLVAISGGRDFKDVVNRNQATDPHPTGSSLKPFLAYGPAIENMKWATNHAIQDESSYQVDGSTFRNYDVKSHGTVSIYDALRQSFNIPALKAWQSVKQNAGNDAPKKFAAKLGLNYEGDIGPSEVLGGSASEFSPTQLASAFAAIANGGTYNNAHSIQKVVTRDGETIEYDHTSHKAMSDYTAYMLAEMLKGTFKPYGSAYGHGVSGVNMGAKTGTGTYGAETYSQYNLPDNAAKDVWINGFTPQYTMSVWMGFSKVKQYGENSFVGHSQQEYPQFLYENVMSKISSRDGEDFKRPSSVSGSIPSINVSGSQDNNTTNRSAHGGSDTSANSSGTAQSNNNTRSQQSRNSGGLTGIFN
;
A
#
# COMPACT_ATOMS: atom_id res chain seq x y z
N GLY A 1 -12.27 -9.04 26.16
CA GLY A 1 -13.60 -9.06 26.81
C GLY A 1 -14.62 -8.22 26.05
N VAL A 2 -15.91 -8.43 26.30
CA VAL A 2 -16.99 -7.68 25.62
C VAL A 2 -17.14 -6.30 26.27
N THR A 3 -16.97 -5.23 25.50
CA THR A 3 -17.06 -3.85 25.99
C THR A 3 -18.30 -3.14 25.43
N GLY A 4 -19.13 -2.65 26.34
CA GLY A 4 -20.37 -1.93 26.02
C GLY A 4 -21.62 -2.79 26.02
N ILE A 5 -22.74 -2.18 26.44
CA ILE A 5 -23.99 -2.91 26.66
C ILE A 5 -24.60 -3.48 25.37
N LYS A 6 -24.45 -2.80 24.23
CA LYS A 6 -24.91 -3.31 22.93
C LYS A 6 -24.14 -4.56 22.52
N ALA A 7 -22.81 -4.53 22.69
CA ALA A 7 -21.96 -5.67 22.38
C ALA A 7 -22.27 -6.84 23.33
N ALA A 8 -22.51 -6.58 24.64
CA ALA A 8 -22.90 -7.59 25.60
C ALA A 8 -24.25 -8.22 25.24
N ALA A 9 -25.26 -7.44 24.84
CA ALA A 9 -26.55 -7.96 24.39
C ALA A 9 -26.44 -8.91 23.19
N LYS A 10 -25.62 -8.52 22.20
CA LYS A 10 -25.30 -9.38 21.05
C LYS A 10 -24.52 -10.62 21.45
N TYR A 11 -23.54 -10.44 22.32
CA TYR A 11 -22.67 -11.53 22.78
C TYR A 11 -23.43 -12.62 23.54
N TYR A 12 -24.19 -12.23 24.58
CA TYR A 12 -24.87 -13.19 25.44
C TYR A 12 -26.15 -13.73 24.77
N PHE A 13 -26.94 -12.86 24.11
CA PHE A 13 -28.31 -13.17 23.69
C PHE A 13 -28.57 -13.04 22.19
N ASN A 14 -27.62 -12.57 21.38
CA ASN A 14 -27.79 -12.23 19.97
C ASN A 14 -28.97 -11.29 19.68
N LYS A 15 -29.24 -10.35 20.61
CA LYS A 15 -30.36 -9.42 20.52
C LYS A 15 -29.89 -7.97 20.43
N ASP A 16 -30.72 -7.11 19.86
CA ASP A 16 -30.60 -5.66 20.04
C ASP A 16 -31.15 -5.27 21.42
N LEU A 17 -30.71 -4.10 21.95
CA LEU A 17 -31.13 -3.66 23.30
C LEU A 17 -32.64 -3.60 23.45
N LYS A 18 -33.35 -3.17 22.40
CA LYS A 18 -34.84 -3.07 22.39
C LYS A 18 -35.57 -4.42 22.47
N ASP A 19 -34.87 -5.52 22.13
CA ASP A 19 -35.42 -6.87 22.05
C ASP A 19 -35.10 -7.71 23.30
N LEU A 20 -34.37 -7.13 24.25
CA LEU A 20 -34.08 -7.76 25.55
C LEU A 20 -35.34 -7.83 26.40
N ASN A 21 -35.49 -8.94 27.12
CA ASN A 21 -36.49 -9.02 28.18
C ASN A 21 -35.91 -8.47 29.50
N LEU A 22 -36.78 -8.20 30.49
CA LEU A 22 -36.41 -7.59 31.76
C LEU A 22 -35.35 -8.38 32.54
N ALA A 23 -35.33 -9.71 32.44
CA ALA A 23 -34.32 -10.54 33.09
C ALA A 23 -32.94 -10.38 32.42
N GLU A 24 -32.90 -10.32 31.11
CA GLU A 24 -31.69 -10.08 30.32
C GLU A 24 -31.14 -8.67 30.55
N GLU A 25 -32.02 -7.66 30.63
CA GLU A 25 -31.64 -6.29 30.97
C GLU A 25 -31.03 -6.21 32.37
N ALA A 26 -31.67 -6.84 33.37
CA ALA A 26 -31.21 -6.89 34.76
C ALA A 26 -29.85 -7.60 34.87
N TYR A 27 -29.66 -8.69 34.15
CA TYR A 27 -28.38 -9.39 34.09
C TYR A 27 -27.27 -8.49 33.51
N LEU A 28 -27.49 -7.89 32.34
CA LEU A 28 -26.51 -7.01 31.71
C LEU A 28 -26.19 -5.77 32.57
N ALA A 29 -27.18 -5.20 33.25
CA ALA A 29 -26.99 -4.11 34.21
C ALA A 29 -26.19 -4.52 35.45
N GLY A 30 -26.24 -5.80 35.82
CA GLY A 30 -25.50 -6.35 36.94
C GLY A 30 -24.04 -6.68 36.68
N LEU A 31 -23.66 -6.90 35.43
CA LEU A 31 -22.32 -7.34 35.02
C LEU A 31 -21.19 -6.36 35.38
N PRO A 32 -21.32 -5.03 35.23
CA PRO A 32 -20.20 -4.11 35.38
C PRO A 32 -19.56 -4.12 36.78
N GLN A 33 -20.24 -4.60 37.78
CA GLN A 33 -19.72 -4.63 39.16
C GLN A 33 -18.50 -5.56 39.30
N VAL A 34 -18.61 -6.81 38.83
CA VAL A 34 -17.52 -7.79 38.80
C VAL A 34 -17.71 -8.72 37.58
N PRO A 35 -17.35 -8.29 36.37
CA PRO A 35 -17.73 -8.98 35.13
C PRO A 35 -17.30 -10.45 35.08
N ASN A 36 -16.10 -10.76 35.54
CA ASN A 36 -15.59 -12.14 35.51
C ASN A 36 -16.34 -13.08 36.42
N ASN A 37 -16.76 -12.59 37.62
CA ASN A 37 -17.47 -13.41 38.61
C ASN A 37 -18.95 -13.63 38.23
N TYR A 38 -19.53 -12.75 37.41
CA TYR A 38 -20.91 -12.83 36.95
C TYR A 38 -21.06 -13.27 35.51
N ASN A 39 -19.97 -13.73 34.89
CA ASN A 39 -20.04 -14.33 33.54
C ASN A 39 -20.88 -15.61 33.59
N ILE A 40 -22.04 -15.60 32.95
CA ILE A 40 -23.01 -16.71 33.06
C ILE A 40 -22.50 -18.03 32.44
N TYR A 41 -21.56 -17.97 31.49
CA TYR A 41 -20.95 -19.19 30.92
C TYR A 41 -20.06 -19.92 31.93
N ASP A 42 -19.38 -19.18 32.80
CA ASP A 42 -18.41 -19.71 33.75
C ASP A 42 -18.99 -19.82 35.15
N HIS A 43 -19.87 -18.90 35.53
CA HIS A 43 -20.47 -18.79 36.89
C HIS A 43 -22.00 -18.61 36.83
N PRO A 44 -22.76 -19.58 36.26
CA PRO A 44 -24.18 -19.43 36.00
C PRO A 44 -25.02 -19.13 37.27
N LYS A 45 -24.68 -19.72 38.43
CA LYS A 45 -25.39 -19.45 39.67
C LYS A 45 -25.15 -18.01 40.14
N ALA A 46 -23.91 -17.54 40.13
CA ALA A 46 -23.60 -16.17 40.53
C ALA A 46 -24.26 -15.13 39.58
N ALA A 47 -24.35 -15.44 38.28
CA ALA A 47 -25.05 -14.61 37.31
C ALA A 47 -26.55 -14.51 37.59
N GLU A 48 -27.20 -15.64 37.91
CA GLU A 48 -28.62 -15.67 38.31
C GLU A 48 -28.86 -14.92 39.60
N ASP A 49 -28.03 -15.12 40.63
CA ASP A 49 -28.11 -14.41 41.91
C ASP A 49 -27.95 -12.89 41.71
N ARG A 50 -27.05 -12.50 40.83
CA ARG A 50 -26.82 -11.08 40.47
C ARG A 50 -28.01 -10.48 39.74
N LYS A 51 -28.57 -11.17 38.72
CA LYS A 51 -29.82 -10.79 38.05
C LYS A 51 -30.93 -10.54 39.06
N ASN A 52 -31.14 -11.50 39.98
CA ASN A 52 -32.18 -11.41 40.97
C ASN A 52 -31.96 -10.23 41.96
N THR A 53 -30.72 -9.93 42.32
CA THR A 53 -30.37 -8.74 43.12
C THR A 53 -30.75 -7.45 42.38
N VAL A 54 -30.44 -7.33 41.09
CA VAL A 54 -30.80 -6.15 40.28
C VAL A 54 -32.31 -6.02 40.16
N LEU A 55 -33.02 -7.11 39.86
CA LEU A 55 -34.49 -7.13 39.81
C LEU A 55 -35.11 -6.71 41.15
N TYR A 56 -34.59 -7.19 42.29
CA TYR A 56 -35.02 -6.76 43.61
C TYR A 56 -34.84 -5.25 43.82
N LEU A 57 -33.68 -4.70 43.44
CA LEU A 57 -33.42 -3.25 43.57
C LEU A 57 -34.35 -2.43 42.67
N MET A 58 -34.60 -2.89 41.43
CA MET A 58 -35.55 -2.25 40.53
C MET A 58 -36.97 -2.23 41.11
N HIS A 59 -37.39 -3.34 41.73
CA HIS A 59 -38.66 -3.43 42.40
C HIS A 59 -38.70 -2.54 43.66
N TYR A 60 -37.68 -2.62 44.53
CA TYR A 60 -37.57 -1.80 45.74
C TYR A 60 -37.65 -0.30 45.43
N HIS A 61 -37.02 0.14 44.37
CA HIS A 61 -37.07 1.53 43.90
C HIS A 61 -38.29 1.82 42.99
N LYS A 62 -39.30 0.95 42.96
CA LYS A 62 -40.56 1.11 42.22
C LYS A 62 -40.38 1.38 40.72
N ARG A 63 -39.32 0.83 40.11
CA ARG A 63 -39.04 0.91 38.67
C ARG A 63 -39.78 -0.17 37.88
N ILE A 64 -40.15 -1.27 38.55
CA ILE A 64 -40.95 -2.38 38.04
C ILE A 64 -42.05 -2.75 39.04
N THR A 65 -43.12 -3.34 38.53
CA THR A 65 -44.25 -3.81 39.34
C THR A 65 -43.96 -5.18 39.98
N ASP A 66 -44.76 -5.56 41.01
CA ASP A 66 -44.69 -6.90 41.64
C ASP A 66 -44.77 -8.01 40.59
N LYS A 67 -45.69 -7.88 39.66
CA LYS A 67 -45.87 -8.86 38.57
C LYS A 67 -44.65 -8.95 37.66
N GLN A 68 -44.11 -7.83 37.24
CA GLN A 68 -42.89 -7.81 36.40
C GLN A 68 -41.69 -8.43 37.13
N TRP A 69 -41.55 -8.14 38.41
CA TRP A 69 -40.51 -8.72 39.25
C TRP A 69 -40.64 -10.25 39.33
N GLU A 70 -41.82 -10.75 39.71
CA GLU A 70 -42.07 -12.18 39.85
C GLU A 70 -41.96 -12.95 38.53
N ASP A 71 -42.40 -12.34 37.41
CA ASP A 71 -42.28 -12.95 36.08
C ASP A 71 -40.82 -12.99 35.61
N ALA A 72 -40.04 -11.90 35.80
CA ALA A 72 -38.64 -11.83 35.38
C ALA A 72 -37.74 -12.78 36.19
N LYS A 73 -38.02 -12.99 37.49
CA LYS A 73 -37.28 -13.96 38.33
C LYS A 73 -37.37 -15.39 37.80
N LYS A 74 -38.46 -15.76 37.17
CA LYS A 74 -38.71 -17.12 36.67
C LYS A 74 -37.98 -17.40 35.35
N ILE A 75 -37.49 -16.37 34.69
CA ILE A 75 -36.79 -16.52 33.41
C ILE A 75 -35.39 -17.10 33.65
N ASP A 76 -35.16 -18.27 33.10
CA ASP A 76 -33.82 -18.89 33.04
C ASP A 76 -33.01 -18.22 31.95
N LEU A 77 -31.96 -17.49 32.32
CA LEU A 77 -31.08 -16.84 31.40
C LEU A 77 -30.36 -17.82 30.46
N LYS A 78 -30.09 -19.06 30.95
CA LYS A 78 -29.40 -20.07 30.13
C LYS A 78 -30.19 -20.48 28.91
N ALA A 79 -31.52 -20.48 28.98
CA ALA A 79 -32.36 -20.85 27.84
C ALA A 79 -32.24 -19.87 26.65
N ASN A 80 -31.84 -18.64 26.93
CA ASN A 80 -31.71 -17.57 25.91
C ASN A 80 -30.27 -17.28 25.51
N LEU A 81 -29.29 -17.99 26.09
CA LEU A 81 -27.89 -17.77 25.79
C LEU A 81 -27.52 -18.27 24.37
N VAL A 82 -26.67 -17.52 23.71
CA VAL A 82 -25.97 -18.02 22.53
C VAL A 82 -25.08 -19.19 22.96
N ASN A 83 -25.20 -20.33 22.30
CA ASN A 83 -24.32 -21.47 22.57
C ASN A 83 -22.90 -21.16 22.04
N ARG A 84 -21.92 -21.10 22.94
CA ARG A 84 -20.51 -20.82 22.65
C ARG A 84 -19.60 -21.82 23.32
N THR A 85 -18.66 -22.36 22.55
CA THR A 85 -17.58 -23.20 23.07
C THR A 85 -16.62 -22.37 23.95
N ALA A 86 -15.81 -23.03 24.76
CA ALA A 86 -14.78 -22.35 25.58
C ALA A 86 -13.76 -21.61 24.69
N GLU A 87 -13.43 -22.17 23.52
CA GLU A 87 -12.53 -21.57 22.55
C GLU A 87 -13.15 -20.31 21.91
N GLU A 88 -14.41 -20.36 21.50
CA GLU A 88 -15.14 -19.19 21.00
C GLU A 88 -15.24 -18.08 22.05
N ARG A 89 -15.38 -18.41 23.34
CA ARG A 89 -15.42 -17.44 24.43
C ARG A 89 -14.06 -16.77 24.68
N GLN A 90 -12.96 -17.48 24.49
CA GLN A 90 -11.61 -16.93 24.57
C GLN A 90 -11.25 -16.06 23.34
N ASN A 91 -11.81 -16.41 22.19
CA ASN A 91 -11.55 -15.74 20.91
C ASN A 91 -12.48 -14.55 20.60
N ILE A 92 -13.29 -14.10 21.55
CA ILE A 92 -14.34 -13.08 21.33
C ILE A 92 -13.80 -11.70 20.98
N ASP A 93 -12.59 -11.37 21.42
CA ASP A 93 -11.92 -10.13 21.01
C ASP A 93 -11.39 -10.18 19.57
N THR A 94 -11.55 -11.32 18.89
CA THR A 94 -10.90 -11.56 17.60
C THR A 94 -11.86 -11.83 16.43
N ASN A 95 -13.16 -12.01 16.65
CA ASN A 95 -14.09 -12.48 15.61
C ASN A 95 -15.30 -11.59 15.30
N GLN A 96 -15.44 -10.43 15.91
CA GLN A 96 -16.41 -9.45 15.43
C GLN A 96 -15.68 -8.44 14.57
N ASP A 97 -15.98 -8.48 13.27
CA ASP A 97 -15.54 -7.54 12.26
C ASP A 97 -14.02 -7.61 11.94
N SER A 98 -13.47 -8.81 11.74
CA SER A 98 -12.05 -9.02 11.36
C SER A 98 -11.63 -8.19 10.16
N GLU A 99 -12.55 -7.94 9.23
CA GLU A 99 -12.33 -7.09 8.06
C GLU A 99 -12.01 -5.62 8.38
N TYR A 100 -12.35 -5.13 9.59
CA TYR A 100 -12.08 -3.74 10.01
C TYR A 100 -10.89 -3.60 10.97
N ASN A 101 -10.32 -4.69 11.45
CA ASN A 101 -9.28 -4.65 12.50
C ASN A 101 -8.08 -3.80 12.12
N SER A 102 -7.58 -3.91 10.88
CA SER A 102 -6.46 -3.10 10.41
C SER A 102 -6.79 -1.61 10.37
N TYR A 103 -8.03 -1.27 9.98
CA TYR A 103 -8.51 0.11 9.94
C TYR A 103 -8.65 0.69 11.36
N VAL A 104 -9.26 -0.06 12.27
CA VAL A 104 -9.41 0.33 13.69
C VAL A 104 -8.05 0.51 14.35
N ASN A 105 -7.06 -0.35 14.03
CA ASN A 105 -5.69 -0.20 14.50
C ASN A 105 -5.08 1.15 14.06
N PHE A 106 -5.25 1.50 12.79
CA PHE A 106 -4.79 2.79 12.26
C PHE A 106 -5.49 3.97 12.93
N VAL A 107 -6.82 3.92 13.08
CA VAL A 107 -7.62 4.96 13.77
C VAL A 107 -7.14 5.17 15.21
N LYS A 108 -6.89 4.09 15.96
CA LYS A 108 -6.37 4.17 17.33
C LYS A 108 -5.02 4.90 17.39
N SER A 109 -4.11 4.57 16.48
CA SER A 109 -2.80 5.23 16.39
C SER A 109 -2.94 6.71 16.05
N GLU A 110 -3.74 7.05 15.05
CA GLU A 110 -3.98 8.44 14.65
C GLU A 110 -4.67 9.25 15.76
N LEU A 111 -5.66 8.65 16.46
CA LEU A 111 -6.36 9.26 17.57
C LEU A 111 -5.38 9.71 18.66
N MET A 112 -4.45 8.84 19.04
CA MET A 112 -3.48 9.12 20.11
C MET A 112 -2.37 10.09 19.70
N ASN A 113 -2.17 10.33 18.40
CA ASN A 113 -1.23 11.35 17.92
C ASN A 113 -1.81 12.77 17.96
N ASN A 114 -3.11 12.93 18.17
CA ASN A 114 -3.74 14.24 18.31
C ASN A 114 -3.39 14.91 19.64
N LYS A 115 -3.16 16.22 19.63
CA LYS A 115 -2.83 17.03 20.81
C LYS A 115 -3.84 16.89 21.95
N ALA A 116 -5.12 16.67 21.63
CA ALA A 116 -6.18 16.51 22.60
C ALA A 116 -6.09 15.20 23.40
N PHE A 117 -5.42 14.17 22.84
CA PHE A 117 -5.41 12.81 23.43
C PHE A 117 -4.02 12.23 23.66
N LYS A 118 -2.95 12.85 23.14
CA LYS A 118 -1.57 12.29 23.15
C LYS A 118 -1.04 11.93 24.55
N ASP A 119 -1.52 12.64 25.58
CA ASP A 119 -1.08 12.43 26.97
C ASP A 119 -2.09 11.58 27.77
N GLU A 120 -3.16 11.09 27.11
CA GLU A 120 -4.23 10.29 27.71
C GLU A 120 -3.98 8.79 27.53
N ASN A 121 -4.68 7.98 28.35
CA ASN A 121 -4.72 6.54 28.14
C ASN A 121 -5.77 6.18 27.07
N LEU A 122 -5.39 5.42 26.04
CA LEU A 122 -6.29 5.02 24.94
C LEU A 122 -7.60 4.40 25.45
N GLY A 123 -7.53 3.52 26.47
CA GLY A 123 -8.71 2.90 27.06
C GLY A 123 -9.68 3.93 27.64
N ASN A 124 -9.17 4.93 28.35
CA ASN A 124 -9.97 6.02 28.91
C ASN A 124 -10.61 6.86 27.80
N VAL A 125 -9.83 7.22 26.77
CA VAL A 125 -10.33 7.97 25.62
C VAL A 125 -11.47 7.24 24.92
N LEU A 126 -11.32 5.94 24.64
CA LEU A 126 -12.36 5.14 23.99
C LEU A 126 -13.60 4.94 24.87
N GLN A 127 -13.42 4.91 26.21
CA GLN A 127 -14.52 4.78 27.17
C GLN A 127 -15.21 6.11 27.50
N SER A 128 -14.65 7.25 27.10
CA SER A 128 -15.23 8.57 27.37
C SER A 128 -16.53 8.87 26.63
N GLY A 129 -16.94 7.99 25.72
CA GLY A 129 -18.19 8.12 24.94
C GLY A 129 -18.03 8.98 23.69
N ILE A 130 -16.82 9.14 23.18
CA ILE A 130 -16.54 9.85 21.92
C ILE A 130 -17.15 9.12 20.71
N LYS A 131 -17.44 9.89 19.67
CA LYS A 131 -17.80 9.39 18.33
C LYS A 131 -16.71 9.79 17.36
N ILE A 132 -16.12 8.83 16.68
CA ILE A 132 -15.05 9.03 15.70
C ILE A 132 -15.65 8.88 14.31
N TYR A 133 -15.57 9.94 13.50
CA TYR A 133 -16.00 9.94 12.10
C TYR A 133 -14.77 9.73 11.21
N THR A 134 -14.86 8.75 10.33
CA THR A 134 -13.72 8.29 9.52
C THR A 134 -13.97 8.40 8.02
N ASN A 135 -12.89 8.31 7.24
CA ASN A 135 -12.90 8.28 5.78
C ASN A 135 -13.16 6.88 5.21
N MET A 136 -13.37 5.86 6.05
CA MET A 136 -13.54 4.48 5.60
C MET A 136 -14.73 4.33 4.66
N ASP A 137 -14.49 3.73 3.50
CA ASP A 137 -15.54 3.10 2.71
C ASP A 137 -15.64 1.63 3.10
N LYS A 138 -16.79 1.24 3.65
CA LYS A 138 -16.99 -0.11 4.20
C LYS A 138 -16.93 -1.19 3.14
N ASP A 139 -17.43 -0.92 1.94
CA ASP A 139 -17.49 -1.90 0.86
C ASP A 139 -16.10 -2.09 0.25
N VAL A 140 -15.33 -1.01 0.11
CA VAL A 140 -13.93 -1.05 -0.31
C VAL A 140 -13.07 -1.76 0.74
N GLN A 141 -13.27 -1.48 2.03
CA GLN A 141 -12.55 -2.12 3.13
C GLN A 141 -12.80 -3.64 3.15
N LYS A 142 -14.06 -4.06 3.03
CA LYS A 142 -14.43 -5.49 2.95
C LYS A 142 -13.85 -6.16 1.71
N THR A 143 -13.90 -5.48 0.58
CA THR A 143 -13.33 -5.99 -0.68
C THR A 143 -11.83 -6.22 -0.52
N LEU A 144 -11.11 -5.24 0.01
CA LEU A 144 -9.66 -5.35 0.24
C LEU A 144 -9.33 -6.50 1.17
N GLN A 145 -9.95 -6.56 2.36
CA GLN A 145 -9.60 -7.58 3.35
C GLN A 145 -10.00 -8.98 2.87
N ASN A 146 -11.16 -9.13 2.22
CA ASN A 146 -11.56 -10.40 1.64
C ASN A 146 -10.59 -10.91 0.57
N ASP A 147 -10.11 -10.03 -0.32
CA ASP A 147 -9.13 -10.40 -1.34
C ASP A 147 -7.75 -10.70 -0.72
N VAL A 148 -7.38 -10.03 0.37
CA VAL A 148 -6.19 -10.34 1.15
C VAL A 148 -6.31 -11.71 1.83
N ASP A 149 -7.42 -12.02 2.46
CA ASP A 149 -7.57 -13.28 3.21
C ASP A 149 -7.73 -14.51 2.30
N ASN A 150 -8.40 -14.34 1.15
CA ASN A 150 -8.78 -15.45 0.27
C ASN A 150 -8.03 -15.48 -1.07
N GLY A 151 -7.06 -14.60 -1.30
CA GLY A 151 -6.28 -14.55 -2.54
C GLY A 151 -5.43 -15.79 -2.78
N SER A 152 -5.26 -16.17 -4.05
CA SER A 152 -4.44 -17.32 -4.47
C SER A 152 -2.96 -16.98 -4.74
N PHE A 153 -2.57 -15.74 -4.48
CA PHE A 153 -1.23 -15.19 -4.76
C PHE A 153 -0.30 -15.22 -3.54
N TYR A 154 -0.45 -16.23 -2.69
CA TYR A 154 0.43 -16.47 -1.57
C TYR A 154 1.24 -17.74 -1.78
N LYS A 155 2.55 -17.62 -1.61
CA LYS A 155 3.47 -18.76 -1.72
C LYS A 155 3.32 -19.74 -0.56
N ASN A 156 3.21 -19.21 0.65
CA ASN A 156 3.06 -19.98 1.88
C ASN A 156 2.43 -19.12 2.99
N LYS A 157 2.31 -19.71 4.19
CA LYS A 157 1.73 -19.05 5.36
C LYS A 157 2.62 -17.93 5.96
N ASP A 158 3.92 -17.95 5.71
CA ASP A 158 4.89 -17.00 6.26
C ASP A 158 4.96 -15.70 5.41
N GLN A 159 4.40 -15.73 4.20
CA GLN A 159 4.29 -14.53 3.36
C GLN A 159 3.36 -13.51 4.01
N GLN A 160 3.86 -12.29 4.13
CA GLN A 160 3.15 -11.14 4.68
C GLN A 160 2.63 -10.25 3.55
N VAL A 161 1.65 -9.44 3.87
CA VAL A 161 1.08 -8.43 2.97
C VAL A 161 0.72 -7.18 3.77
N GLY A 162 0.93 -6.02 3.17
CA GLY A 162 0.43 -4.73 3.64
C GLY A 162 -0.18 -3.97 2.47
N ALA A 163 -1.38 -3.44 2.62
CA ALA A 163 -2.05 -2.70 1.56
C ALA A 163 -2.80 -1.49 2.11
N THR A 164 -2.73 -0.37 1.38
CA THR A 164 -3.38 0.89 1.73
C THR A 164 -4.09 1.46 0.50
N ILE A 165 -5.34 1.88 0.66
CA ILE A 165 -6.13 2.57 -0.36
C ILE A 165 -6.51 3.95 0.17
N LEU A 166 -6.13 4.99 -0.57
CA LEU A 166 -6.48 6.39 -0.28
C LEU A 166 -7.41 6.95 -1.35
N ASP A 167 -8.24 7.89 -0.97
CA ASP A 167 -8.81 8.83 -1.91
C ASP A 167 -7.68 9.69 -2.48
N SER A 168 -7.49 9.66 -3.80
CA SER A 168 -6.35 10.32 -4.47
C SER A 168 -6.35 11.83 -4.30
N LYS A 169 -7.52 12.45 -4.13
CA LYS A 169 -7.67 13.92 -4.06
C LYS A 169 -7.45 14.45 -2.64
N THR A 170 -7.92 13.70 -1.63
CA THR A 170 -7.94 14.18 -0.24
C THR A 170 -6.86 13.53 0.64
N GLY A 171 -6.34 12.35 0.28
CA GLY A 171 -5.49 11.54 1.15
C GLY A 171 -6.28 10.80 2.24
N GLY A 172 -7.62 10.88 2.22
CA GLY A 172 -8.47 10.15 3.14
C GLY A 172 -8.27 8.64 3.02
N LEU A 173 -8.05 7.97 4.15
CA LEU A 173 -7.86 6.51 4.19
C LEU A 173 -9.20 5.81 3.93
N VAL A 174 -9.34 5.26 2.74
CA VAL A 174 -10.55 4.55 2.29
C VAL A 174 -10.58 3.12 2.82
N ALA A 175 -9.44 2.43 2.73
CA ALA A 175 -9.27 1.06 3.21
C ALA A 175 -7.80 0.75 3.53
N ILE A 176 -7.59 -0.20 4.45
CA ILE A 176 -6.24 -0.66 4.83
C ILE A 176 -6.27 -2.12 5.27
N SER A 177 -5.25 -2.89 4.88
CA SER A 177 -5.03 -4.24 5.38
C SER A 177 -3.60 -4.38 5.90
N GLY A 178 -3.48 -4.72 7.17
CA GLY A 178 -2.21 -4.98 7.83
C GLY A 178 -1.72 -6.42 7.70
N GLY A 179 -2.50 -7.29 7.03
CA GLY A 179 -2.15 -8.69 6.83
C GLY A 179 -3.34 -9.61 6.71
N ARG A 180 -3.08 -10.87 6.40
CA ARG A 180 -4.09 -11.93 6.42
C ARG A 180 -4.54 -12.24 7.85
N ASP A 181 -5.82 -12.43 8.05
CA ASP A 181 -6.41 -12.72 9.38
C ASP A 181 -5.89 -11.75 10.46
N PHE A 182 -5.77 -10.47 10.12
CA PHE A 182 -5.13 -9.48 10.98
C PHE A 182 -5.83 -9.34 12.33
N LYS A 183 -5.05 -9.48 13.42
CA LYS A 183 -5.50 -9.34 14.80
C LYS A 183 -4.69 -8.23 15.48
N ASP A 184 -5.34 -7.12 15.78
CA ASP A 184 -4.75 -5.88 16.32
C ASP A 184 -3.79 -6.11 17.53
N VAL A 185 -4.07 -7.11 18.34
CA VAL A 185 -3.32 -7.38 19.60
C VAL A 185 -2.04 -8.19 19.36
N VAL A 186 -1.93 -8.91 18.25
CA VAL A 186 -0.90 -9.93 18.02
C VAL A 186 -0.04 -9.65 16.80
N ASN A 187 -0.58 -8.97 15.79
CA ASN A 187 0.07 -8.77 14.51
C ASN A 187 0.57 -7.33 14.36
N ARG A 188 1.75 -7.17 13.77
CA ARG A 188 2.20 -5.87 13.26
C ARG A 188 1.38 -5.50 12.04
N ASN A 189 0.99 -4.23 11.94
CA ASN A 189 0.28 -3.72 10.77
C ASN A 189 1.27 -3.46 9.64
N GLN A 190 1.39 -4.42 8.71
CA GLN A 190 2.34 -4.34 7.60
C GLN A 190 2.07 -3.16 6.66
N ALA A 191 0.86 -2.60 6.66
CA ALA A 191 0.54 -1.41 5.87
C ALA A 191 1.15 -0.12 6.45
N THR A 192 1.52 -0.11 7.73
CA THR A 192 2.16 1.02 8.41
C THR A 192 3.62 0.78 8.75
N ASP A 193 4.08 -0.47 8.68
CA ASP A 193 5.48 -0.81 8.89
C ASP A 193 6.33 -0.45 7.65
N PRO A 194 7.55 0.07 7.84
CA PRO A 194 8.46 0.34 6.73
C PRO A 194 9.07 -0.95 6.18
N HIS A 195 9.23 -0.99 4.86
CA HIS A 195 9.85 -2.09 4.11
C HIS A 195 10.75 -1.55 3.00
N PRO A 196 11.81 -2.28 2.59
CA PRO A 196 12.61 -1.92 1.42
C PRO A 196 11.75 -1.77 0.17
N THR A 197 11.85 -0.61 -0.48
CA THR A 197 10.90 -0.21 -1.53
C THR A 197 11.29 -0.64 -2.94
N GLY A 198 12.55 -1.02 -3.13
CA GLY A 198 13.07 -1.29 -4.47
C GLY A 198 12.83 -0.12 -5.42
N SER A 199 12.59 -0.41 -6.66
CA SER A 199 12.40 0.58 -7.73
C SER A 199 11.17 1.50 -7.58
N SER A 200 10.39 1.39 -6.50
CA SER A 200 9.21 2.24 -6.27
C SER A 200 9.55 3.73 -6.17
N LEU A 201 10.80 4.08 -5.81
CA LEU A 201 11.22 5.45 -5.56
C LEU A 201 11.77 6.18 -6.79
N LYS A 202 11.98 5.52 -7.91
CA LYS A 202 12.50 6.14 -9.14
C LYS A 202 11.70 7.37 -9.62
N PRO A 203 10.36 7.39 -9.53
CA PRO A 203 9.59 8.60 -9.83
C PRO A 203 9.97 9.79 -8.95
N PHE A 204 10.35 9.57 -7.69
CA PHE A 204 10.54 10.61 -6.68
C PHE A 204 12.00 11.03 -6.49
N LEU A 205 12.96 10.15 -6.82
CA LEU A 205 14.38 10.43 -6.63
C LEU A 205 15.12 10.73 -7.95
N ALA A 206 14.55 10.32 -9.09
CA ALA A 206 15.17 10.49 -10.39
C ALA A 206 14.33 11.35 -11.35
N TYR A 207 13.21 10.81 -11.83
CA TYR A 207 12.50 11.42 -12.98
C TYR A 207 11.64 12.63 -12.59
N GLY A 208 10.94 12.59 -11.45
CA GLY A 208 10.18 13.72 -10.95
C GLY A 208 11.06 14.95 -10.71
N PRO A 209 12.16 14.85 -9.95
CA PRO A 209 13.12 15.95 -9.80
C PRO A 209 13.72 16.43 -11.13
N ALA A 210 13.95 15.53 -12.10
CA ALA A 210 14.46 15.90 -13.42
C ALA A 210 13.44 16.74 -14.21
N ILE A 211 12.17 16.33 -14.22
CA ILE A 211 11.09 17.10 -14.85
C ILE A 211 10.90 18.43 -14.11
N GLU A 212 10.85 18.41 -12.79
CA GLU A 212 10.59 19.61 -11.96
C GLU A 212 11.64 20.69 -12.16
N ASN A 213 12.91 20.32 -12.06
CA ASN A 213 14.01 21.29 -12.03
C ASN A 213 14.59 21.59 -13.43
N MET A 214 14.63 20.60 -14.32
CA MET A 214 15.30 20.73 -15.62
C MET A 214 14.30 20.77 -16.80
N LYS A 215 12.99 20.66 -16.53
CA LYS A 215 11.95 20.67 -17.57
C LYS A 215 12.11 19.57 -18.63
N TRP A 216 12.64 18.42 -18.25
CA TRP A 216 12.79 17.31 -19.20
C TRP A 216 11.43 16.90 -19.76
N ALA A 217 11.37 16.75 -21.10
CA ALA A 217 10.23 16.13 -21.76
C ALA A 217 10.22 14.62 -21.55
N THR A 218 9.08 13.97 -21.69
CA THR A 218 8.97 12.50 -21.47
C THR A 218 9.79 11.67 -22.46
N ASN A 219 10.12 12.23 -23.64
CA ASN A 219 11.03 11.64 -24.62
C ASN A 219 12.51 12.04 -24.42
N HIS A 220 12.86 12.72 -23.33
CA HIS A 220 14.26 13.03 -23.03
C HIS A 220 15.10 11.75 -23.08
N ALA A 221 16.16 11.80 -23.90
CA ALA A 221 16.98 10.63 -24.22
C ALA A 221 18.08 10.43 -23.17
N ILE A 222 18.19 9.21 -22.65
CA ILE A 222 19.26 8.79 -21.75
C ILE A 222 19.94 7.56 -22.33
N GLN A 223 21.27 7.57 -22.35
CA GLN A 223 22.05 6.40 -22.73
C GLN A 223 21.97 5.32 -21.65
N ASP A 224 21.46 4.15 -22.02
CA ASP A 224 21.50 2.95 -21.18
C ASP A 224 22.70 2.07 -21.56
N GLU A 225 23.27 1.41 -20.57
CA GLU A 225 24.47 0.59 -20.67
C GLU A 225 24.26 -0.77 -20.00
N SER A 226 25.10 -1.75 -20.27
CA SER A 226 25.04 -3.05 -19.59
C SER A 226 25.50 -2.99 -18.12
N SER A 227 26.34 -2.00 -17.79
CA SER A 227 26.79 -1.71 -16.43
C SER A 227 27.17 -0.23 -16.30
N TYR A 228 27.01 0.32 -15.10
CA TYR A 228 27.32 1.71 -14.82
C TYR A 228 28.02 1.84 -13.47
N GLN A 229 29.15 2.54 -13.45
CA GLN A 229 29.89 2.80 -12.22
C GLN A 229 29.52 4.17 -11.67
N VAL A 230 29.13 4.20 -10.40
CA VAL A 230 28.85 5.43 -9.66
C VAL A 230 29.18 5.25 -8.20
N ASP A 231 29.84 6.25 -7.61
CA ASP A 231 30.25 6.27 -6.19
C ASP A 231 30.99 4.97 -5.74
N GLY A 232 31.88 4.45 -6.62
CA GLY A 232 32.68 3.26 -6.35
C GLY A 232 31.95 1.92 -6.51
N SER A 233 30.67 1.92 -6.82
CA SER A 233 29.84 0.72 -7.03
C SER A 233 29.45 0.54 -8.49
N THR A 234 29.27 -0.72 -8.89
CA THR A 234 28.81 -1.08 -10.24
C THR A 234 27.36 -1.52 -10.20
N PHE A 235 26.51 -0.85 -10.99
CA PHE A 235 25.08 -1.15 -11.11
C PHE A 235 24.76 -1.70 -12.50
N ARG A 236 23.69 -2.47 -12.58
CA ARG A 236 23.19 -3.09 -13.82
C ARG A 236 21.66 -3.01 -13.86
N ASN A 237 21.09 -3.15 -15.08
CA ASN A 237 19.67 -3.40 -15.23
C ASN A 237 19.31 -4.81 -14.75
N TYR A 238 18.04 -5.04 -14.41
CA TYR A 238 17.55 -6.33 -13.92
C TYR A 238 17.74 -7.48 -14.91
N ASP A 239 17.79 -7.19 -16.21
CA ASP A 239 18.02 -8.16 -17.28
C ASP A 239 19.49 -8.21 -17.77
N VAL A 240 20.36 -7.45 -17.10
CA VAL A 240 21.83 -7.37 -17.38
C VAL A 240 22.15 -6.95 -18.82
N LYS A 241 21.24 -6.20 -19.47
CA LYS A 241 21.40 -5.75 -20.87
C LYS A 241 21.54 -4.24 -20.96
N SER A 242 22.16 -3.78 -22.04
CA SER A 242 22.05 -2.40 -22.51
C SER A 242 20.89 -2.28 -23.49
N HIS A 243 20.09 -1.23 -23.35
CA HIS A 243 18.99 -0.89 -24.27
C HIS A 243 19.36 0.29 -25.19
N GLY A 244 20.63 0.71 -25.19
CA GLY A 244 21.09 1.83 -25.99
C GLY A 244 20.51 3.17 -25.51
N THR A 245 20.11 4.02 -26.43
CA THR A 245 19.46 5.29 -26.09
C THR A 245 17.97 5.09 -25.89
N VAL A 246 17.47 5.33 -24.69
CA VAL A 246 16.06 5.19 -24.31
C VAL A 246 15.46 6.53 -23.90
N SER A 247 14.15 6.68 -24.05
CA SER A 247 13.41 7.81 -23.45
C SER A 247 13.24 7.61 -21.94
N ILE A 248 13.09 8.71 -21.17
CA ILE A 248 12.73 8.59 -19.76
C ILE A 248 11.36 7.92 -19.56
N TYR A 249 10.45 8.05 -20.54
CA TYR A 249 9.18 7.32 -20.58
C TYR A 249 9.42 5.80 -20.60
N ASP A 250 10.25 5.31 -21.53
CA ASP A 250 10.55 3.88 -21.64
C ASP A 250 11.35 3.37 -20.44
N ALA A 251 12.31 4.16 -19.96
CA ALA A 251 13.12 3.83 -18.80
C ALA A 251 12.31 3.68 -17.52
N LEU A 252 11.32 4.58 -17.29
CA LEU A 252 10.48 4.54 -16.09
C LEU A 252 9.47 3.38 -16.13
N ARG A 253 8.75 3.20 -17.24
CA ARG A 253 7.72 2.16 -17.35
C ARG A 253 8.28 0.74 -17.32
N GLN A 254 9.51 0.54 -17.82
CA GLN A 254 10.25 -0.71 -17.78
C GLN A 254 11.15 -0.83 -16.56
N SER A 255 11.24 0.22 -15.76
CA SER A 255 12.00 0.24 -14.50
C SER A 255 13.52 0.04 -14.65
N PHE A 256 14.15 0.51 -15.76
CA PHE A 256 15.59 0.40 -15.92
C PHE A 256 16.36 1.13 -14.82
N ASN A 257 17.46 0.53 -14.35
CA ASN A 257 18.25 1.04 -13.23
C ASN A 257 19.22 2.15 -13.68
N ILE A 258 19.96 1.89 -14.76
CA ILE A 258 21.03 2.80 -15.20
C ILE A 258 20.48 4.15 -15.66
N PRO A 259 19.41 4.24 -16.47
CA PRO A 259 18.80 5.51 -16.79
C PRO A 259 18.30 6.30 -15.55
N ALA A 260 17.77 5.60 -14.53
CA ALA A 260 17.34 6.25 -13.29
C ALA A 260 18.53 6.86 -12.52
N LEU A 261 19.65 6.13 -12.41
CA LEU A 261 20.88 6.64 -11.78
C LEU A 261 21.45 7.85 -12.52
N LYS A 262 21.47 7.82 -13.85
CA LYS A 262 21.93 8.95 -14.68
C LYS A 262 20.99 10.17 -14.55
N ALA A 263 19.68 9.96 -14.49
CA ALA A 263 18.73 11.04 -14.25
C ALA A 263 18.95 11.67 -12.86
N TRP A 264 19.11 10.85 -11.81
CA TRP A 264 19.43 11.31 -10.48
C TRP A 264 20.74 12.11 -10.42
N GLN A 265 21.81 11.63 -11.05
CA GLN A 265 23.08 12.38 -11.13
C GLN A 265 22.92 13.71 -11.87
N SER A 266 22.16 13.73 -12.97
CA SER A 266 21.87 14.95 -13.70
C SER A 266 21.15 15.97 -12.82
N VAL A 267 20.19 15.51 -11.99
CA VAL A 267 19.49 16.38 -11.02
C VAL A 267 20.50 16.95 -9.99
N LYS A 268 21.35 16.12 -9.42
CA LYS A 268 22.38 16.59 -8.46
C LYS A 268 23.29 17.65 -9.06
N GLN A 269 23.74 17.44 -10.31
CA GLN A 269 24.65 18.34 -11.01
C GLN A 269 23.98 19.68 -11.36
N ASN A 270 22.73 19.68 -11.77
CA ASN A 270 22.06 20.86 -12.32
C ASN A 270 21.15 21.59 -11.32
N ALA A 271 20.63 20.89 -10.29
CA ALA A 271 19.71 21.45 -9.31
C ALA A 271 20.24 21.41 -7.86
N GLY A 272 21.42 20.82 -7.68
CA GLY A 272 22.10 20.70 -6.39
C GLY A 272 21.97 19.30 -5.76
N ASN A 273 22.96 18.95 -4.94
CA ASN A 273 23.08 17.62 -4.33
C ASN A 273 21.83 17.16 -3.55
N ASP A 274 21.16 18.11 -2.88
CA ASP A 274 19.99 17.82 -2.05
C ASP A 274 18.66 17.85 -2.81
N ALA A 275 18.67 18.18 -4.10
CA ALA A 275 17.42 18.36 -4.86
C ALA A 275 16.55 17.07 -4.87
N PRO A 276 17.09 15.85 -5.07
CA PRO A 276 16.30 14.63 -4.95
C PRO A 276 15.73 14.43 -3.55
N LYS A 277 16.52 14.65 -2.49
CA LYS A 277 16.09 14.51 -1.09
C LYS A 277 14.99 15.52 -0.74
N LYS A 278 15.14 16.77 -1.14
CA LYS A 278 14.13 17.83 -0.94
C LYS A 278 12.82 17.53 -1.67
N PHE A 279 12.91 16.96 -2.88
CA PHE A 279 11.71 16.55 -3.63
C PHE A 279 10.98 15.42 -2.92
N ALA A 280 11.68 14.37 -2.49
CA ALA A 280 11.12 13.24 -1.75
C ALA A 280 10.51 13.68 -0.40
N ALA A 281 11.18 14.56 0.35
CA ALA A 281 10.70 15.07 1.64
C ALA A 281 9.35 15.79 1.53
N LYS A 282 9.09 16.53 0.43
CA LYS A 282 7.78 17.14 0.18
C LYS A 282 6.66 16.12 -0.03
N LEU A 283 7.02 14.87 -0.25
CA LEU A 283 6.10 13.75 -0.45
C LEU A 283 6.01 12.84 0.79
N GLY A 284 6.51 13.31 1.94
CA GLY A 284 6.54 12.54 3.17
C GLY A 284 7.61 11.43 3.21
N LEU A 285 8.48 11.36 2.19
CA LEU A 285 9.56 10.39 2.09
C LEU A 285 10.85 11.01 2.64
N ASN A 286 11.02 10.93 3.95
CA ASN A 286 12.12 11.58 4.66
C ASN A 286 13.32 10.62 4.80
N TYR A 287 14.50 11.13 4.47
CA TYR A 287 15.78 10.44 4.63
C TYR A 287 16.62 11.15 5.70
N GLU A 288 17.16 10.41 6.66
CA GLU A 288 18.06 10.96 7.66
C GLU A 288 19.43 11.29 7.07
N GLY A 289 19.98 10.39 6.23
CA GLY A 289 21.26 10.55 5.55
C GLY A 289 21.16 11.14 4.15
N ASP A 290 22.27 11.16 3.44
CA ASP A 290 22.35 11.51 2.02
C ASP A 290 21.78 10.40 1.15
N ILE A 291 21.23 10.78 0.00
CA ILE A 291 20.74 9.82 -0.98
C ILE A 291 21.89 9.45 -1.93
N GLY A 292 22.30 8.19 -1.84
CA GLY A 292 23.26 7.58 -2.75
C GLY A 292 22.59 6.81 -3.89
N PRO A 293 23.36 6.19 -4.77
CA PRO A 293 22.81 5.42 -5.90
C PRO A 293 22.00 4.20 -5.47
N SER A 294 22.33 3.58 -4.33
CA SER A 294 21.57 2.47 -3.76
C SER A 294 20.15 2.90 -3.38
N GLU A 295 20.02 4.06 -2.73
CA GLU A 295 18.72 4.60 -2.27
C GLU A 295 17.81 4.95 -3.45
N VAL A 296 18.38 5.43 -4.57
CA VAL A 296 17.61 5.70 -5.82
C VAL A 296 16.96 4.45 -6.38
N LEU A 297 17.61 3.31 -6.20
CA LEU A 297 17.11 2.01 -6.61
C LEU A 297 16.29 1.29 -5.53
N GLY A 298 16.11 1.94 -4.36
CA GLY A 298 15.33 1.41 -3.25
C GLY A 298 16.09 0.45 -2.35
N GLY A 299 17.38 0.69 -2.17
CA GLY A 299 18.24 -0.07 -1.26
C GLY A 299 17.84 0.06 0.22
N SER A 300 18.63 -0.52 1.11
CA SER A 300 18.28 -0.75 2.52
C SER A 300 17.97 0.50 3.35
N ALA A 301 18.44 1.69 2.93
CA ALA A 301 18.07 2.96 3.57
C ALA A 301 16.77 3.58 3.01
N SER A 302 16.15 2.95 2.03
CA SER A 302 14.90 3.38 1.40
C SER A 302 13.75 2.50 1.85
N GLU A 303 13.48 2.51 3.16
CA GLU A 303 12.36 1.78 3.76
C GLU A 303 11.19 2.72 4.04
N PHE A 304 10.05 2.43 3.43
CA PHE A 304 8.81 3.17 3.62
C PHE A 304 7.63 2.21 3.70
N SER A 305 6.59 2.63 4.41
CA SER A 305 5.37 1.82 4.51
C SER A 305 4.47 1.95 3.28
N PRO A 306 3.57 0.97 3.04
CA PRO A 306 2.51 1.10 2.03
C PRO A 306 1.71 2.39 2.17
N THR A 307 1.43 2.83 3.39
CA THR A 307 0.69 4.07 3.67
C THR A 307 1.47 5.32 3.24
N GLN A 308 2.78 5.36 3.50
CA GLN A 308 3.64 6.48 3.05
C GLN A 308 3.75 6.52 1.52
N LEU A 309 3.97 5.36 0.88
CA LEU A 309 4.02 5.30 -0.57
C LEU A 309 2.68 5.64 -1.22
N ALA A 310 1.55 5.18 -0.67
CA ALA A 310 0.23 5.57 -1.16
C ALA A 310 0.04 7.10 -1.13
N SER A 311 0.45 7.79 -0.05
CA SER A 311 0.40 9.26 0.04
C SER A 311 1.29 9.94 -1.01
N ALA A 312 2.50 9.43 -1.24
CA ALA A 312 3.41 9.99 -2.24
C ALA A 312 2.90 9.80 -3.68
N PHE A 313 2.36 8.63 -4.01
CA PHE A 313 1.75 8.36 -5.32
C PHE A 313 0.43 9.09 -5.52
N ALA A 314 -0.37 9.28 -4.48
CA ALA A 314 -1.59 10.11 -4.54
C ALA A 314 -1.29 11.55 -4.96
N ALA A 315 -0.13 12.11 -4.57
CA ALA A 315 0.28 13.44 -5.01
C ALA A 315 0.48 13.52 -6.54
N ILE A 316 0.89 12.44 -7.21
CA ILE A 316 0.94 12.37 -8.68
C ILE A 316 -0.48 12.45 -9.24
N ALA A 317 -1.41 11.64 -8.73
CA ALA A 317 -2.80 11.63 -9.18
C ALA A 317 -3.52 12.95 -8.90
N ASN A 318 -3.14 13.65 -7.82
CA ASN A 318 -3.74 14.92 -7.35
C ASN A 318 -3.03 16.17 -7.90
N GLY A 319 -2.46 16.08 -9.09
CA GLY A 319 -1.86 17.24 -9.76
C GLY A 319 -0.72 17.89 -8.98
N GLY A 320 0.03 17.12 -8.17
CA GLY A 320 1.19 17.55 -7.40
C GLY A 320 0.89 18.06 -5.98
N THR A 321 -0.33 17.95 -5.50
CA THR A 321 -0.68 18.27 -4.11
C THR A 321 -0.55 17.00 -3.25
N TYR A 322 0.32 17.06 -2.26
CA TYR A 322 0.49 16.01 -1.27
C TYR A 322 -0.51 16.20 -0.12
N ASN A 323 -1.16 15.11 0.25
CA ASN A 323 -1.92 14.99 1.48
C ASN A 323 -1.42 13.74 2.22
N ASN A 324 -1.13 13.85 3.51
CA ASN A 324 -0.80 12.65 4.27
C ASN A 324 -2.03 11.76 4.43
N ALA A 325 -1.81 10.46 4.49
CA ALA A 325 -2.88 9.51 4.80
C ALA A 325 -3.50 9.83 6.17
N HIS A 326 -4.82 9.90 6.23
CA HIS A 326 -5.57 10.17 7.46
C HIS A 326 -6.90 9.43 7.45
N SER A 327 -7.23 8.82 8.58
CA SER A 327 -8.48 8.06 8.73
C SER A 327 -9.59 8.87 9.38
N ILE A 328 -9.23 9.81 10.27
CA ILE A 328 -10.18 10.56 11.10
C ILE A 328 -10.55 11.89 10.41
N GLN A 329 -11.85 12.12 10.22
CA GLN A 329 -12.39 13.41 9.80
C GLN A 329 -12.55 14.34 10.99
N LYS A 330 -13.20 13.83 12.05
CA LYS A 330 -13.45 14.55 13.31
C LYS A 330 -13.79 13.59 14.44
N VAL A 331 -13.63 14.07 15.65
CA VAL A 331 -14.13 13.40 16.86
C VAL A 331 -15.18 14.28 17.54
N VAL A 332 -16.28 13.70 17.96
CA VAL A 332 -17.32 14.40 18.74
C VAL A 332 -17.30 13.82 20.15
N THR A 333 -17.10 14.66 21.15
CA THR A 333 -17.11 14.29 22.57
C THR A 333 -18.51 13.94 23.04
N ARG A 334 -18.63 13.36 24.23
CA ARG A 334 -19.93 13.06 24.86
C ARG A 334 -20.79 14.31 25.04
N ASP A 335 -20.18 15.44 25.30
CA ASP A 335 -20.86 16.72 25.55
C ASP A 335 -21.18 17.47 24.25
N GLY A 336 -20.82 16.89 23.09
CA GLY A 336 -21.14 17.42 21.76
C GLY A 336 -20.10 18.38 21.19
N GLU A 337 -18.97 18.56 21.87
CA GLU A 337 -17.84 19.33 21.33
C GLU A 337 -17.21 18.57 20.17
N THR A 338 -16.86 19.29 19.09
CA THR A 338 -16.18 18.73 17.92
C THR A 338 -14.69 19.05 17.99
N ILE A 339 -13.88 18.00 17.92
CA ILE A 339 -12.41 18.08 17.77
C ILE A 339 -12.11 17.80 16.31
N GLU A 340 -11.65 18.84 15.60
CA GLU A 340 -11.22 18.73 14.21
C GLU A 340 -9.82 18.10 14.14
N TYR A 341 -9.58 17.36 13.08
CA TYR A 341 -8.29 16.72 12.82
C TYR A 341 -7.61 17.41 11.66
N ASP A 342 -6.53 18.11 11.95
CA ASP A 342 -5.66 18.70 10.94
C ASP A 342 -4.84 17.62 10.27
N HIS A 343 -4.85 17.61 8.95
CA HIS A 343 -3.96 16.79 8.15
C HIS A 343 -3.04 17.67 7.30
N THR A 344 -1.85 17.13 7.02
CA THR A 344 -0.86 17.86 6.22
C THR A 344 -1.28 17.88 4.76
N SER A 345 -1.41 19.08 4.20
CA SER A 345 -1.69 19.32 2.78
C SER A 345 -0.81 20.44 2.25
N HIS A 346 -0.10 20.19 1.15
CA HIS A 346 0.72 21.22 0.49
C HIS A 346 1.09 20.83 -0.94
N LYS A 347 1.52 21.81 -1.71
CA LYS A 347 2.06 21.60 -3.06
C LYS A 347 3.45 20.94 -2.97
N ALA A 348 3.58 19.69 -3.37
CA ALA A 348 4.83 18.95 -3.33
C ALA A 348 5.62 19.04 -4.65
N MET A 349 4.92 19.11 -5.78
CA MET A 349 5.50 19.28 -7.12
C MET A 349 4.58 20.11 -7.99
N SER A 350 5.08 20.62 -9.09
CA SER A 350 4.28 21.32 -10.10
C SER A 350 3.25 20.39 -10.74
N ASP A 351 2.14 20.94 -11.19
CA ASP A 351 1.07 20.20 -11.85
C ASP A 351 1.54 19.55 -13.16
N TYR A 352 2.46 20.19 -13.90
CA TYR A 352 3.06 19.60 -15.09
C TYR A 352 3.94 18.39 -14.75
N THR A 353 4.70 18.42 -13.65
CA THR A 353 5.52 17.29 -13.21
C THR A 353 4.64 16.11 -12.83
N ALA A 354 3.58 16.35 -12.05
CA ALA A 354 2.61 15.34 -11.67
C ALA A 354 1.93 14.70 -12.89
N TYR A 355 1.44 15.53 -13.82
CA TYR A 355 0.79 15.05 -15.04
C TYR A 355 1.74 14.23 -15.92
N MET A 356 2.97 14.72 -16.14
CA MET A 356 3.96 14.00 -16.96
C MET A 356 4.35 12.66 -16.33
N LEU A 357 4.54 12.62 -15.00
CA LEU A 357 4.76 11.36 -14.27
C LEU A 357 3.55 10.42 -14.40
N ALA A 358 2.32 10.92 -14.26
CA ALA A 358 1.12 10.11 -14.42
C ALA A 358 1.05 9.48 -15.80
N GLU A 359 1.25 10.26 -16.86
CA GLU A 359 1.25 9.77 -18.24
C GLU A 359 2.38 8.74 -18.51
N MET A 360 3.58 8.98 -17.96
CA MET A 360 4.67 8.00 -18.05
C MET A 360 4.33 6.69 -17.34
N LEU A 361 3.73 6.78 -16.16
CA LEU A 361 3.37 5.62 -15.33
C LEU A 361 2.15 4.85 -15.84
N LYS A 362 1.28 5.44 -16.66
CA LYS A 362 0.29 4.68 -17.45
C LYS A 362 0.97 3.64 -18.36
N GLY A 363 2.17 3.93 -18.81
CA GLY A 363 3.00 3.03 -19.60
C GLY A 363 3.37 1.72 -18.91
N THR A 364 3.34 1.67 -17.59
CA THR A 364 3.64 0.48 -16.79
C THR A 364 2.69 -0.69 -17.10
N PHE A 365 1.45 -0.40 -17.46
CA PHE A 365 0.45 -1.40 -17.85
C PHE A 365 0.41 -1.69 -19.37
N LYS A 366 1.21 -0.98 -20.17
CA LYS A 366 1.30 -1.20 -21.63
C LYS A 366 2.33 -2.29 -21.95
N PRO A 367 2.33 -2.83 -23.20
CA PRO A 367 3.35 -3.81 -23.62
C PRO A 367 4.77 -3.37 -23.26
N TYR A 368 5.56 -4.28 -22.73
CA TYR A 368 6.90 -4.06 -22.15
C TYR A 368 6.95 -3.27 -20.84
N GLY A 369 5.83 -2.80 -20.30
CA GLY A 369 5.78 -2.20 -18.95
C GLY A 369 5.90 -3.26 -17.86
N SER A 370 6.42 -2.85 -16.70
CA SER A 370 6.72 -3.79 -15.59
C SER A 370 5.49 -4.39 -14.88
N ALA A 371 4.27 -3.93 -15.20
CA ALA A 371 3.00 -4.51 -14.76
C ALA A 371 2.06 -4.79 -15.96
N TYR A 372 2.64 -5.13 -17.10
CA TYR A 372 1.85 -5.46 -18.30
C TYR A 372 0.88 -6.62 -18.02
N GLY A 373 -0.39 -6.41 -18.37
CA GLY A 373 -1.45 -7.40 -18.15
C GLY A 373 -2.28 -7.20 -16.88
N HIS A 374 -1.82 -6.37 -15.93
CA HIS A 374 -2.49 -6.12 -14.65
C HIS A 374 -3.25 -4.79 -14.57
N GLY A 375 -3.45 -4.13 -15.71
CA GLY A 375 -4.28 -2.92 -15.77
C GLY A 375 -5.77 -3.25 -15.88
N VAL A 376 -6.62 -2.42 -15.30
CA VAL A 376 -8.07 -2.58 -15.37
C VAL A 376 -8.59 -1.94 -16.66
N SER A 377 -9.30 -2.72 -17.46
CA SER A 377 -9.86 -2.24 -18.73
C SER A 377 -10.89 -1.11 -18.50
N GLY A 378 -10.77 -0.03 -19.28
CA GLY A 378 -11.65 1.14 -19.19
C GLY A 378 -11.33 2.09 -18.04
N VAL A 379 -10.23 1.89 -17.30
CA VAL A 379 -9.78 2.76 -16.22
C VAL A 379 -8.45 3.42 -16.57
N ASN A 380 -8.38 4.75 -16.46
CA ASN A 380 -7.13 5.48 -16.58
C ASN A 380 -6.32 5.33 -15.30
N MET A 381 -5.21 4.59 -15.36
CA MET A 381 -4.39 4.28 -14.20
C MET A 381 -2.91 4.26 -14.53
N GLY A 382 -2.09 4.67 -13.55
CA GLY A 382 -0.65 4.56 -13.59
C GLY A 382 -0.13 3.74 -12.43
N ALA A 383 1.05 3.13 -12.56
CA ALA A 383 1.68 2.42 -11.46
C ALA A 383 3.20 2.39 -11.54
N LYS A 384 3.82 2.05 -10.42
CA LYS A 384 5.24 1.69 -10.32
C LYS A 384 5.40 0.43 -9.49
N THR A 385 6.11 -0.55 -10.06
CA THR A 385 6.52 -1.77 -9.37
C THR A 385 7.82 -1.55 -8.59
N GLY A 386 8.03 -2.33 -7.55
CA GLY A 386 9.26 -2.37 -6.77
C GLY A 386 9.65 -3.81 -6.46
N THR A 387 10.96 -4.08 -6.42
CA THR A 387 11.50 -5.38 -6.04
C THR A 387 12.71 -5.13 -5.14
N GLY A 388 12.60 -5.52 -3.88
CA GLY A 388 13.69 -5.50 -2.91
C GLY A 388 14.45 -6.82 -2.95
N THR A 389 15.76 -6.75 -3.10
CA THR A 389 16.64 -7.91 -3.14
C THR A 389 17.36 -8.12 -1.81
N TYR A 390 17.99 -9.26 -1.65
CA TYR A 390 18.85 -9.54 -0.51
C TYR A 390 20.26 -8.96 -0.74
N GLY A 391 21.02 -8.79 0.33
CA GLY A 391 22.45 -8.52 0.20
C GLY A 391 23.22 -9.73 -0.33
N ALA A 392 24.35 -9.50 -0.98
CA ALA A 392 25.20 -10.56 -1.58
C ALA A 392 25.57 -11.68 -0.59
N GLU A 393 25.81 -11.33 0.68
CA GLU A 393 26.10 -12.28 1.75
C GLU A 393 24.91 -13.24 1.99
N THR A 394 23.67 -12.71 1.97
CA THR A 394 22.46 -13.52 2.16
C THR A 394 22.25 -14.49 1.00
N TYR A 395 22.45 -14.03 -0.25
CA TYR A 395 22.38 -14.92 -1.40
C TYR A 395 23.36 -16.10 -1.26
N SER A 396 24.60 -15.82 -0.87
CA SER A 396 25.65 -16.83 -0.66
C SER A 396 25.33 -17.77 0.51
N GLN A 397 24.94 -17.20 1.65
CA GLN A 397 24.68 -17.96 2.89
C GLN A 397 23.52 -18.94 2.75
N TYR A 398 22.45 -18.53 2.05
CA TYR A 398 21.22 -19.33 1.89
C TYR A 398 21.11 -19.98 0.52
N ASN A 399 22.16 -19.91 -0.31
CA ASN A 399 22.18 -20.43 -1.68
C ASN A 399 20.93 -20.02 -2.48
N LEU A 400 20.58 -18.74 -2.42
CA LEU A 400 19.43 -18.18 -3.13
C LEU A 400 19.77 -18.01 -4.62
N PRO A 401 18.79 -18.15 -5.54
CA PRO A 401 19.01 -17.78 -6.93
C PRO A 401 19.18 -16.27 -7.07
N ASP A 402 19.94 -15.83 -8.06
CA ASP A 402 20.28 -14.41 -8.29
C ASP A 402 19.04 -13.50 -8.45
N ASN A 403 17.89 -14.08 -8.83
CA ASN A 403 16.62 -13.38 -8.99
C ASN A 403 15.66 -13.55 -7.82
N ALA A 404 16.11 -14.04 -6.66
CA ALA A 404 15.28 -14.13 -5.47
C ALA A 404 15.05 -12.73 -4.90
N ALA A 405 13.81 -12.41 -4.57
CA ALA A 405 13.42 -11.15 -3.95
C ALA A 405 12.82 -11.38 -2.56
N LYS A 406 13.06 -10.45 -1.65
CA LYS A 406 12.48 -10.43 -0.32
C LYS A 406 11.19 -9.64 -0.28
N ASP A 407 11.15 -8.51 -0.96
CA ASP A 407 10.07 -7.54 -0.97
C ASP A 407 9.60 -7.29 -2.40
N VAL A 408 8.29 -7.33 -2.63
CA VAL A 408 7.70 -7.04 -3.93
C VAL A 408 6.53 -6.07 -3.77
N TRP A 409 6.41 -5.12 -4.71
CA TRP A 409 5.52 -3.99 -4.61
C TRP A 409 4.77 -3.70 -5.91
N ILE A 410 3.57 -3.14 -5.75
CA ILE A 410 2.94 -2.27 -6.73
C ILE A 410 2.36 -1.05 -6.02
N ASN A 411 2.61 0.13 -6.59
CA ASN A 411 2.03 1.39 -6.14
C ASN A 411 1.31 1.99 -7.35
N GLY A 412 0.00 1.89 -7.35
CA GLY A 412 -0.81 2.31 -8.49
C GLY A 412 -1.87 3.34 -8.07
N PHE A 413 -2.32 4.11 -9.05
CA PHE A 413 -3.27 5.18 -8.83
C PHE A 413 -4.19 5.40 -10.04
N THR A 414 -5.39 5.86 -9.75
CA THR A 414 -6.38 6.40 -10.66
C THR A 414 -6.70 7.84 -10.23
N PRO A 415 -7.49 8.62 -10.97
CA PRO A 415 -7.98 9.91 -10.49
C PRO A 415 -8.77 9.83 -9.17
N GLN A 416 -9.35 8.67 -8.86
CA GLN A 416 -10.19 8.44 -7.68
C GLN A 416 -9.44 7.80 -6.52
N TYR A 417 -8.72 6.70 -6.77
CA TYR A 417 -8.06 5.90 -5.72
C TYR A 417 -6.57 5.72 -5.99
N THR A 418 -5.80 5.75 -4.91
CA THR A 418 -4.40 5.33 -4.90
C THR A 418 -4.22 4.14 -3.99
N MET A 419 -3.67 3.05 -4.53
CA MET A 419 -3.43 1.82 -3.79
C MET A 419 -1.96 1.42 -3.83
N SER A 420 -1.37 1.22 -2.64
CA SER A 420 -0.03 0.67 -2.47
C SER A 420 -0.14 -0.72 -1.85
N VAL A 421 0.56 -1.70 -2.43
CA VAL A 421 0.62 -3.08 -1.97
C VAL A 421 2.08 -3.49 -1.81
N TRP A 422 2.42 -3.98 -0.65
CA TRP A 422 3.64 -4.70 -0.37
C TRP A 422 3.36 -6.15 -0.05
N MET A 423 4.23 -7.04 -0.53
CA MET A 423 4.30 -8.42 -0.08
C MET A 423 5.75 -8.81 0.18
N GLY A 424 5.97 -9.59 1.24
CA GLY A 424 7.32 -9.92 1.65
C GLY A 424 7.41 -11.05 2.67
N PHE A 425 8.65 -11.28 3.13
CA PHE A 425 8.97 -12.27 4.16
C PHE A 425 9.83 -11.63 5.25
N SER A 426 9.45 -11.82 6.51
CA SER A 426 10.20 -11.28 7.64
C SER A 426 11.54 -11.99 7.89
N LYS A 427 11.67 -13.25 7.42
CA LYS A 427 12.87 -14.09 7.61
C LYS A 427 13.09 -14.98 6.40
N VAL A 428 14.33 -15.11 5.96
CA VAL A 428 14.76 -16.16 5.04
C VAL A 428 15.16 -17.36 5.88
N LYS A 429 14.40 -18.43 5.80
CA LYS A 429 14.67 -19.68 6.55
C LYS A 429 15.30 -20.74 5.67
N GLN A 430 14.78 -20.90 4.46
CA GLN A 430 15.16 -21.93 3.52
C GLN A 430 15.00 -21.44 2.10
N TYR A 431 15.92 -21.85 1.21
CA TYR A 431 15.85 -21.57 -0.21
C TYR A 431 14.48 -21.92 -0.80
N GLY A 432 13.92 -20.99 -1.56
CA GLY A 432 12.65 -21.20 -2.24
C GLY A 432 11.40 -21.11 -1.34
N GLU A 433 11.51 -21.15 -0.02
CA GLU A 433 10.36 -21.07 0.90
C GLU A 433 9.99 -19.64 1.28
N ASN A 434 10.98 -18.81 1.63
CA ASN A 434 10.79 -17.46 2.15
C ASN A 434 11.45 -16.41 1.24
N SER A 435 11.27 -16.56 -0.06
CA SER A 435 11.66 -15.57 -1.08
C SER A 435 10.77 -15.72 -2.32
N PHE A 436 10.60 -14.65 -3.07
CA PHE A 436 9.94 -14.68 -4.37
C PHE A 436 10.96 -15.02 -5.45
N VAL A 437 10.78 -16.13 -6.13
CA VAL A 437 11.70 -16.62 -7.17
C VAL A 437 11.01 -16.59 -8.52
N GLY A 438 11.66 -15.89 -9.47
CA GLY A 438 11.13 -15.74 -10.82
C GLY A 438 10.01 -14.70 -10.93
N HIS A 439 9.75 -14.32 -12.17
CA HIS A 439 8.84 -13.22 -12.51
C HIS A 439 7.42 -13.44 -11.97
N SER A 440 6.87 -14.63 -12.14
CA SER A 440 5.49 -14.95 -11.73
C SER A 440 5.19 -14.78 -10.23
N GLN A 441 6.20 -15.00 -9.35
CA GLN A 441 6.01 -14.77 -7.92
C GLN A 441 6.20 -13.30 -7.54
N GLN A 442 6.99 -12.56 -8.29
CA GLN A 442 7.19 -11.13 -8.08
C GLN A 442 5.97 -10.30 -8.53
N GLU A 443 5.05 -10.90 -9.29
CA GLU A 443 3.77 -10.30 -9.71
C GLU A 443 2.63 -10.44 -8.67
N TYR A 444 2.83 -11.17 -7.56
CA TYR A 444 1.76 -11.38 -6.56
C TYR A 444 1.08 -10.09 -6.06
N PRO A 445 1.77 -8.99 -5.75
CA PRO A 445 1.09 -7.75 -5.39
C PRO A 445 0.30 -7.14 -6.55
N GLN A 446 0.69 -7.41 -7.80
CA GLN A 446 -0.02 -6.94 -8.99
C GLN A 446 -1.38 -7.65 -9.15
N PHE A 447 -1.45 -8.95 -8.83
CA PHE A 447 -2.72 -9.68 -8.82
C PHE A 447 -3.69 -9.15 -7.75
N LEU A 448 -3.19 -8.87 -6.53
CA LEU A 448 -4.05 -8.26 -5.50
C LEU A 448 -4.54 -6.88 -5.94
N TYR A 449 -3.64 -6.05 -6.47
CA TYR A 449 -3.96 -4.72 -6.97
C TYR A 449 -5.05 -4.78 -8.05
N GLU A 450 -4.87 -5.62 -9.08
CA GLU A 450 -5.82 -5.81 -10.17
C GLU A 450 -7.19 -6.29 -9.65
N ASN A 451 -7.20 -7.32 -8.79
CA ASN A 451 -8.43 -7.87 -8.22
C ASN A 451 -9.24 -6.81 -7.46
N VAL A 452 -8.60 -6.04 -6.61
CA VAL A 452 -9.27 -4.99 -5.83
C VAL A 452 -9.69 -3.85 -6.74
N MET A 453 -8.77 -3.30 -7.53
CA MET A 453 -9.04 -2.12 -8.38
C MET A 453 -10.09 -2.41 -9.45
N SER A 454 -10.20 -3.63 -9.94
CA SER A 454 -11.25 -4.02 -10.89
C SER A 454 -12.67 -3.94 -10.32
N LYS A 455 -12.80 -4.10 -9.00
CA LYS A 455 -14.07 -4.08 -8.27
C LYS A 455 -14.48 -2.68 -7.82
N ILE A 456 -13.50 -1.81 -7.49
CA ILE A 456 -13.77 -0.52 -6.86
C ILE A 456 -13.64 0.67 -7.80
N SER A 457 -12.87 0.56 -8.91
CA SER A 457 -12.64 1.69 -9.81
C SER A 457 -13.84 2.00 -10.69
N SER A 458 -14.16 3.28 -10.81
CA SER A 458 -15.14 3.76 -11.79
C SER A 458 -14.61 3.61 -13.22
N ARG A 459 -15.52 3.31 -14.15
CA ARG A 459 -15.25 3.22 -15.59
C ARG A 459 -15.92 4.36 -16.37
N ASP A 460 -16.05 5.53 -15.74
CA ASP A 460 -16.66 6.72 -16.33
C ASP A 460 -15.74 7.46 -17.31
N GLY A 461 -14.49 7.00 -17.46
CA GLY A 461 -13.50 7.59 -18.36
C GLY A 461 -12.76 8.80 -17.75
N GLU A 462 -12.93 9.11 -16.46
CA GLU A 462 -12.15 10.15 -15.78
C GLU A 462 -10.64 9.93 -16.01
N ASP A 463 -9.92 11.00 -16.33
CA ASP A 463 -8.46 10.96 -16.54
C ASP A 463 -7.77 12.07 -15.74
N PHE A 464 -6.45 12.00 -15.67
CA PHE A 464 -5.64 13.00 -14.98
C PHE A 464 -5.74 14.35 -15.69
N LYS A 465 -5.95 15.40 -14.90
CA LYS A 465 -6.13 16.75 -15.45
C LYS A 465 -4.84 17.25 -16.09
N ARG A 466 -4.89 17.50 -17.40
CA ARG A 466 -3.77 18.05 -18.13
C ARG A 466 -3.64 19.55 -17.86
N PRO A 467 -2.46 20.04 -17.39
CA PRO A 467 -2.20 21.46 -17.26
C PRO A 467 -2.10 22.18 -18.60
N SER A 468 -2.50 23.45 -18.66
CA SER A 468 -2.40 24.27 -19.88
C SER A 468 -0.95 24.52 -20.34
N SER A 469 0.02 24.41 -19.42
CA SER A 469 1.46 24.53 -19.70
C SER A 469 2.05 23.31 -20.43
N VAL A 470 1.28 22.21 -20.56
CA VAL A 470 1.77 20.95 -21.11
C VAL A 470 1.24 20.72 -22.51
N SER A 471 2.13 20.34 -23.43
CA SER A 471 1.82 20.03 -24.84
C SER A 471 2.38 18.67 -25.24
N GLY A 472 2.06 18.20 -26.45
CA GLY A 472 2.53 16.92 -26.98
C GLY A 472 1.65 15.74 -26.57
N SER A 473 2.06 14.54 -26.94
CA SER A 473 1.45 13.24 -26.60
C SER A 473 2.55 12.24 -26.29
N ILE A 474 2.24 11.17 -25.55
CA ILE A 474 3.22 10.12 -25.26
C ILE A 474 3.82 9.59 -26.59
N PRO A 475 5.16 9.44 -26.70
CA PRO A 475 6.17 9.65 -25.64
C PRO A 475 6.74 11.07 -25.53
N SER A 476 6.22 12.07 -26.22
CA SER A 476 6.79 13.41 -26.38
C SER A 476 6.00 14.51 -25.68
N ILE A 477 5.59 14.28 -24.42
CA ILE A 477 4.97 15.33 -23.59
C ILE A 477 6.04 16.27 -23.06
N ASN A 478 5.81 17.58 -23.19
CA ASN A 478 6.72 18.62 -22.69
C ASN A 478 5.95 19.76 -22.01
N VAL A 479 6.66 20.51 -21.18
CA VAL A 479 6.16 21.72 -20.53
C VAL A 479 6.70 22.96 -21.23
N SER A 480 5.94 24.04 -21.25
CA SER A 480 6.37 25.32 -21.85
C SER A 480 7.70 25.79 -21.25
N GLY A 481 8.66 26.12 -22.11
CA GLY A 481 10.02 26.51 -21.71
C GLY A 481 10.97 25.33 -21.46
N SER A 482 10.60 24.10 -21.83
CA SER A 482 11.53 22.97 -21.82
C SER A 482 12.69 23.23 -22.79
N GLN A 483 13.92 23.07 -22.29
CA GLN A 483 15.14 23.13 -23.11
C GLN A 483 15.46 21.73 -23.64
N ASP A 484 14.74 21.29 -24.67
CA ASP A 484 15.10 20.07 -25.40
C ASP A 484 16.24 20.38 -26.37
N ASN A 485 17.47 20.27 -25.89
CA ASN A 485 18.66 20.32 -26.76
C ASN A 485 18.87 19.02 -27.56
N ASN A 486 17.85 18.15 -27.63
CA ASN A 486 17.99 16.84 -28.30
C ASN A 486 17.05 16.65 -29.50
N THR A 487 16.71 17.72 -30.21
CA THR A 487 16.28 17.61 -31.59
C THR A 487 17.51 17.38 -32.48
N THR A 488 18.00 16.15 -32.52
CA THR A 488 18.84 15.73 -33.62
C THR A 488 18.00 15.85 -34.89
N ASN A 489 18.35 16.88 -35.71
CA ASN A 489 17.94 17.04 -37.06
C ASN A 489 18.03 15.70 -37.83
N ARG A 490 16.91 15.03 -38.03
CA ARG A 490 16.73 14.19 -39.19
C ARG A 490 16.35 15.13 -40.33
N SER A 491 17.36 15.70 -40.94
CA SER A 491 17.24 16.31 -42.27
C SER A 491 16.67 15.27 -43.21
N ALA A 492 15.48 15.53 -43.70
CA ALA A 492 14.91 14.83 -44.83
C ALA A 492 15.83 15.03 -46.02
N HIS A 493 16.56 14.01 -46.45
CA HIS A 493 17.08 13.94 -47.79
C HIS A 493 15.96 13.39 -48.67
N GLY A 494 15.31 14.30 -49.34
CA GLY A 494 14.58 13.99 -50.57
C GLY A 494 15.56 13.56 -51.65
N GLY A 495 15.45 12.36 -52.11
CA GLY A 495 16.13 11.81 -53.26
C GLY A 495 15.11 11.12 -54.14
N SER A 496 14.91 11.73 -55.30
CA SER A 496 14.03 11.32 -56.38
C SER A 496 14.33 9.94 -56.95
N ASP A 497 13.25 9.29 -57.37
CA ASP A 497 13.19 8.10 -58.22
C ASP A 497 14.20 8.05 -59.36
N THR A 498 14.78 6.88 -59.56
CA THR A 498 14.88 6.24 -60.90
C THR A 498 15.04 4.73 -60.75
N SER A 499 14.19 4.06 -61.48
CA SER A 499 14.09 2.63 -61.71
C SER A 499 15.30 2.08 -62.48
N ALA A 500 15.78 0.87 -62.14
CA ALA A 500 16.21 -0.13 -63.13
C ALA A 500 16.33 -1.53 -62.51
N ASN A 501 15.68 -2.44 -63.21
CA ASN A 501 15.72 -3.90 -63.12
C ASN A 501 17.14 -4.47 -63.27
N SER A 502 17.50 -5.52 -62.53
CA SER A 502 17.95 -6.78 -63.16
C SER A 502 18.27 -7.87 -62.13
N SER A 503 17.77 -9.00 -62.48
CA SER A 503 17.93 -10.40 -62.05
C SER A 503 19.37 -10.88 -61.81
N GLY A 504 19.52 -11.87 -60.88
CA GLY A 504 20.70 -12.74 -60.86
C GLY A 504 20.90 -13.60 -59.62
N THR A 505 20.29 -14.76 -59.65
CA THR A 505 20.74 -16.11 -59.24
C THR A 505 21.64 -16.34 -58.01
N ALA A 506 21.20 -17.32 -57.30
CA ALA A 506 21.76 -18.13 -56.20
C ALA A 506 23.23 -18.62 -56.37
N GLN A 507 23.88 -18.85 -55.23
CA GLN A 507 24.47 -20.17 -54.91
C GLN A 507 24.94 -20.26 -53.46
N SER A 508 24.68 -21.43 -52.92
CA SER A 508 25.08 -22.02 -51.68
C SER A 508 26.59 -22.26 -51.52
N ASN A 509 27.13 -22.30 -50.31
CA ASN A 509 27.87 -23.47 -49.82
C ASN A 509 28.32 -23.32 -48.35
N ASN A 510 27.93 -24.28 -47.62
CA ASN A 510 28.43 -25.15 -46.55
C ASN A 510 29.81 -24.92 -45.91
N ASN A 511 29.78 -25.24 -44.59
CA ASN A 511 30.78 -25.97 -43.74
C ASN A 511 31.96 -25.16 -43.21
N THR A 512 32.28 -25.19 -41.91
CA THR A 512 32.68 -26.34 -41.08
C THR A 512 32.95 -25.92 -39.61
N ARG A 513 32.66 -26.79 -38.72
CA ARG A 513 33.06 -26.98 -37.33
C ARG A 513 34.50 -26.61 -36.96
N SER A 514 34.69 -26.04 -35.73
CA SER A 514 35.61 -26.67 -34.78
C SER A 514 35.54 -26.04 -33.39
N GLN A 515 35.67 -26.88 -32.45
CA GLN A 515 35.60 -26.94 -31.03
C GLN A 515 36.67 -26.14 -30.26
N GLN A 516 36.27 -25.90 -28.98
CA GLN A 516 37.07 -25.91 -27.75
C GLN A 516 37.96 -24.72 -27.37
N SER A 517 37.72 -24.07 -26.26
CA SER A 517 38.32 -24.45 -24.97
C SER A 517 37.84 -23.56 -23.81
N ARG A 518 37.76 -24.16 -22.67
CA ARG A 518 37.46 -23.61 -21.33
C ARG A 518 38.50 -22.58 -20.89
N ASN A 519 38.10 -21.54 -20.18
CA ASN A 519 38.70 -21.29 -18.88
C ASN A 519 37.87 -20.37 -17.99
N SER A 520 37.89 -20.68 -16.74
CA SER A 520 37.28 -20.14 -15.55
C SER A 520 37.81 -18.74 -15.16
N GLY A 521 36.96 -17.93 -14.54
CA GLY A 521 37.43 -16.84 -13.68
C GLY A 521 36.42 -15.77 -13.37
N GLY A 522 35.92 -15.71 -12.13
CA GLY A 522 35.61 -14.47 -11.45
C GLY A 522 34.16 -13.98 -11.51
N LEU A 523 33.33 -14.48 -10.64
CA LEU A 523 32.07 -13.86 -10.22
C LEU A 523 32.37 -12.65 -9.32
N THR A 524 31.97 -11.48 -9.74
CA THR A 524 31.79 -10.32 -8.85
C THR A 524 30.35 -9.83 -8.98
N GLY A 525 29.74 -9.68 -7.83
CA GLY A 525 28.42 -9.23 -7.42
C GLY A 525 27.48 -8.60 -8.45
N ILE A 526 26.34 -9.24 -8.60
CA ILE A 526 25.17 -8.72 -9.28
C ILE A 526 24.30 -8.03 -8.22
N PHE A 527 24.15 -6.70 -8.31
CA PHE A 527 23.11 -5.95 -7.60
C PHE A 527 22.01 -5.60 -8.59
N ASN A 528 20.82 -6.08 -8.30
CA ASN A 528 19.57 -5.59 -8.92
C ASN A 528 18.94 -4.49 -8.09
#